data_8127878f5c948b723da94df2e100ca97
#
_entry.id   8127878f5c948b723da94df2e100ca97
#
_cell.length_a   1.000
_cell.length_b   1.000
_cell.length_c   1.000
_cell.angle_alpha   90.00
_cell.angle_beta   90.00
_cell.angle_gamma   90.00
#
_symmetry.space_group_name_H-M   'P 1'
#
loop_
_entity.id
_entity.type
_entity.pdbx_description
1 polymer ?
#
loop_
_entity_poly.entity_id
_entity_poly.type
_entity_poly.pdbx_seq_one_letter_code
_entity_poly.pdbx_strand_id
1 'polypeptide(L)'
;MRFGMSLIGIVLAMATPALGADDPLLRPIEPDHAKDWLTPQPPARIYGNTYLVGFGGLNVGLIRTGNGLILIDGALPQAVHDVEANIRRLGFALHDVKWILSTEPHFDHAGGLAALERDTGATVISSAPAAIVLRQGHSNADDPQMAWLDPYPPVARVRTVRDGETIRLGEVTVTAHATPGHTPGSMSWTWRSCEAGRCLAMVFGSSLNPLAAGDYRFSDPAHAAALAAFRGSFTTVRALPCDILITAHPGQSDGDVKFAQFQKQRDPNPFIDPGACRTYADASEKMLGEVLAKEQAGGK
;
A
#
# COMPACT_ATOMS: atom_id res chain seq x y z
N MET A 1 58.45 -42.91 -27.09
CA MET A 1 57.02 -43.09 -26.66
C MET A 1 56.64 -41.96 -25.74
N ARG A 2 55.82 -40.98 -26.18
CA ARG A 2 55.31 -39.91 -25.35
C ARG A 2 53.82 -40.16 -25.20
N PHE A 3 53.38 -40.39 -23.95
CA PHE A 3 51.98 -40.52 -23.62
C PHE A 3 51.38 -39.10 -23.34
N GLY A 4 50.45 -38.71 -24.18
CA GLY A 4 49.68 -37.51 -23.97
C GLY A 4 48.48 -37.80 -23.04
N MET A 5 48.39 -37.09 -21.94
CA MET A 5 47.28 -37.15 -20.98
C MET A 5 46.26 -36.07 -21.37
N SER A 6 45.11 -36.48 -21.92
CA SER A 6 43.98 -35.58 -22.16
C SER A 6 43.20 -35.35 -20.86
N LEU A 7 43.18 -34.12 -20.41
CA LEU A 7 42.31 -33.65 -19.35
C LEU A 7 40.92 -33.38 -19.92
N ILE A 8 39.94 -34.19 -19.54
CA ILE A 8 38.53 -33.95 -19.83
C ILE A 8 38.02 -32.99 -18.76
N GLY A 9 37.78 -31.73 -19.09
CA GLY A 9 37.16 -30.77 -18.23
C GLY A 9 35.65 -31.03 -18.14
N ILE A 10 35.18 -31.41 -16.94
CA ILE A 10 33.72 -31.49 -16.64
C ILE A 10 33.24 -30.10 -16.39
N VAL A 11 32.45 -29.55 -17.32
CA VAL A 11 31.70 -28.32 -17.13
C VAL A 11 30.43 -28.65 -16.32
N LEU A 12 30.43 -28.32 -15.03
CA LEU A 12 29.25 -28.40 -14.23
C LEU A 12 28.30 -27.23 -14.62
N ALA A 13 27.28 -27.56 -15.41
CA ALA A 13 26.19 -26.61 -15.67
C ALA A 13 25.40 -26.42 -14.37
N MET A 14 25.56 -25.28 -13.68
CA MET A 14 24.68 -24.89 -12.64
C MET A 14 23.31 -24.55 -13.24
N ALA A 15 22.33 -25.43 -13.06
CA ALA A 15 20.94 -25.15 -13.35
C ALA A 15 20.48 -24.06 -12.39
N THR A 16 20.26 -22.85 -12.89
CA THR A 16 19.50 -21.83 -12.17
C THR A 16 18.07 -22.35 -12.01
N PRO A 17 17.52 -22.42 -10.78
CA PRO A 17 16.11 -22.78 -10.63
C PRO A 17 15.27 -21.73 -11.36
N ALA A 18 14.34 -22.19 -12.19
CA ALA A 18 13.29 -21.36 -12.75
C ALA A 18 12.35 -20.96 -11.60
N LEU A 19 12.67 -19.84 -10.96
CA LEU A 19 11.79 -19.20 -9.97
C LEU A 19 10.67 -18.50 -10.77
N GLY A 20 9.43 -18.93 -10.62
CA GLY A 20 8.34 -18.15 -11.15
C GLY A 20 6.96 -18.80 -11.20
N ALA A 21 6.80 -19.99 -11.77
CA ALA A 21 5.47 -20.53 -12.05
C ALA A 21 4.76 -21.20 -10.85
N ASP A 22 5.51 -21.60 -9.81
CA ASP A 22 5.02 -22.39 -8.67
C ASP A 22 5.25 -21.74 -7.27
N ASP A 23 5.65 -20.46 -7.20
CA ASP A 23 5.82 -19.79 -5.91
C ASP A 23 4.45 -19.49 -5.28
N PRO A 24 4.09 -20.13 -4.16
CA PRO A 24 2.79 -19.96 -3.54
C PRO A 24 2.55 -18.52 -3.03
N LEU A 25 3.62 -17.74 -2.78
CA LEU A 25 3.53 -16.34 -2.37
C LEU A 25 3.17 -15.39 -3.53
N LEU A 26 3.28 -15.85 -4.77
CA LEU A 26 3.00 -15.07 -5.98
C LEU A 26 1.74 -15.57 -6.72
N ARG A 27 0.99 -16.51 -6.12
CA ARG A 27 -0.21 -17.05 -6.75
C ARG A 27 -1.20 -15.92 -7.03
N PRO A 28 -1.63 -15.76 -8.29
CA PRO A 28 -2.54 -14.68 -8.64
C PRO A 28 -3.87 -14.74 -7.89
N ILE A 29 -4.34 -13.56 -7.49
CA ILE A 29 -5.71 -13.29 -7.08
C ILE A 29 -6.31 -12.42 -8.18
N GLU A 30 -7.38 -12.89 -8.81
CA GLU A 30 -7.93 -12.26 -10.03
C GLU A 30 -9.37 -11.78 -9.80
N PRO A 31 -9.57 -10.72 -8.99
CA PRO A 31 -10.86 -10.06 -8.91
C PRO A 31 -11.15 -9.33 -10.23
N ASP A 32 -12.42 -9.02 -10.49
CA ASP A 32 -12.86 -8.35 -11.72
C ASP A 32 -12.05 -7.07 -12.06
N HIS A 33 -11.54 -6.39 -11.04
CA HIS A 33 -10.78 -5.14 -11.17
C HIS A 33 -9.25 -5.33 -11.25
N ALA A 34 -8.72 -6.55 -11.12
CA ALA A 34 -7.27 -6.78 -11.07
C ALA A 34 -6.52 -6.18 -12.25
N LYS A 35 -7.10 -6.26 -13.45
CA LYS A 35 -6.51 -5.73 -14.68
C LYS A 35 -6.36 -4.20 -14.64
N ASP A 36 -7.36 -3.50 -14.13
CA ASP A 36 -7.34 -2.05 -14.02
C ASP A 36 -6.39 -1.60 -12.91
N TRP A 37 -6.40 -2.31 -11.79
CA TRP A 37 -5.51 -2.05 -10.66
C TRP A 37 -4.04 -2.23 -11.03
N LEU A 38 -3.71 -3.24 -11.83
CA LEU A 38 -2.35 -3.54 -12.25
C LEU A 38 -1.97 -2.89 -13.59
N THR A 39 -2.67 -1.85 -14.03
CA THR A 39 -2.25 -1.07 -15.20
C THR A 39 -0.80 -0.61 -15.03
N PRO A 40 0.13 -1.01 -15.92
CA PRO A 40 1.54 -0.68 -15.78
C PRO A 40 1.80 0.82 -15.68
N GLN A 41 2.61 1.22 -14.71
CA GLN A 41 3.00 2.61 -14.50
C GLN A 41 4.51 2.69 -14.27
N PRO A 42 5.24 3.61 -14.93
CA PRO A 42 6.66 3.77 -14.68
C PRO A 42 6.89 4.31 -13.25
N PRO A 43 7.93 3.86 -12.54
CA PRO A 43 8.24 4.40 -11.24
C PRO A 43 8.62 5.88 -11.35
N ALA A 44 8.21 6.69 -10.38
CA ALA A 44 8.43 8.13 -10.42
C ALA A 44 8.80 8.69 -9.05
N ARG A 45 9.78 9.62 -9.04
CA ARG A 45 10.06 10.45 -7.88
C ARG A 45 9.04 11.59 -7.86
N ILE A 46 8.16 11.57 -6.87
CA ILE A 46 7.08 12.56 -6.74
C ILE A 46 7.56 13.87 -6.13
N TYR A 47 8.30 13.79 -5.00
CA TYR A 47 8.91 14.95 -4.36
C TYR A 47 10.03 14.50 -3.41
N GLY A 48 11.17 15.21 -3.44
CA GLY A 48 12.30 14.97 -2.56
C GLY A 48 12.74 13.51 -2.51
N ASN A 49 12.50 12.85 -1.39
CA ASN A 49 12.84 11.44 -1.15
C ASN A 49 11.67 10.46 -1.30
N THR A 50 10.54 10.91 -1.86
CA THR A 50 9.29 10.14 -2.02
C THR A 50 9.08 9.71 -3.46
N TYR A 51 8.79 8.42 -3.65
CA TYR A 51 8.59 7.79 -4.95
C TYR A 51 7.30 6.97 -4.96
N LEU A 52 6.76 6.73 -6.16
CA LEU A 52 5.76 5.69 -6.45
C LEU A 52 6.42 4.58 -7.27
N VAL A 53 6.17 3.33 -6.88
CA VAL A 53 6.69 2.12 -7.52
C VAL A 53 5.58 1.11 -7.86
N GLY A 54 4.31 1.51 -7.69
CA GLY A 54 3.11 0.71 -7.94
C GLY A 54 2.58 0.83 -9.37
N PHE A 55 1.27 0.92 -9.48
CA PHE A 55 0.49 0.76 -10.71
C PHE A 55 -0.51 1.91 -10.88
N GLY A 56 -1.16 1.96 -12.04
CA GLY A 56 -2.17 2.99 -12.35
C GLY A 56 -3.42 2.92 -11.47
N GLY A 57 -3.74 1.77 -10.88
CA GLY A 57 -4.88 1.58 -9.98
C GLY A 57 -4.53 1.26 -8.53
N LEU A 58 -3.25 0.94 -8.24
CA LEU A 58 -2.74 0.65 -6.90
C LEU A 58 -1.42 1.37 -6.65
N ASN A 59 -1.42 2.28 -5.70
CA ASN A 59 -0.18 2.93 -5.30
C ASN A 59 0.63 2.04 -4.36
N VAL A 60 1.91 1.92 -4.66
CA VAL A 60 2.94 1.43 -3.72
C VAL A 60 3.93 2.56 -3.52
N GLY A 61 4.04 3.05 -2.29
CA GLY A 61 4.92 4.16 -1.93
C GLY A 61 6.33 3.67 -1.61
N LEU A 62 7.35 4.50 -1.91
CA LEU A 62 8.72 4.24 -1.50
C LEU A 62 9.35 5.52 -0.96
N ILE A 63 9.94 5.44 0.22
CA ILE A 63 10.65 6.56 0.87
C ILE A 63 12.11 6.20 0.98
N ARG A 64 13.00 7.01 0.38
CA ARG A 64 14.44 6.87 0.53
C ARG A 64 14.90 7.59 1.81
N THR A 65 15.73 6.92 2.59
CA THR A 65 16.37 7.48 3.77
C THR A 65 17.89 7.30 3.69
N GLY A 66 18.63 7.91 4.59
CA GLY A 66 20.08 7.70 4.70
C GLY A 66 20.49 6.29 5.14
N ASN A 67 19.57 5.51 5.70
CA ASN A 67 19.83 4.18 6.25
C ASN A 67 19.01 3.06 5.56
N GLY A 68 18.50 3.30 4.36
CA GLY A 68 17.73 2.34 3.58
C GLY A 68 16.41 2.90 3.09
N LEU A 69 15.45 2.02 2.83
CA LEU A 69 14.18 2.33 2.22
C LEU A 69 13.02 1.92 3.12
N ILE A 70 11.92 2.67 3.03
CA ILE A 70 10.62 2.31 3.59
C ILE A 70 9.66 2.15 2.42
N LEU A 71 9.05 0.96 2.29
CA LEU A 71 7.99 0.68 1.33
C LEU A 71 6.63 0.90 1.99
N ILE A 72 5.60 1.26 1.25
CA ILE A 72 4.22 1.38 1.73
C ILE A 72 3.34 0.57 0.80
N ASP A 73 2.70 -0.46 1.36
CA ASP A 73 1.91 -1.50 0.69
C ASP A 73 2.69 -2.42 -0.25
N GLY A 74 2.03 -3.47 -0.73
CA GLY A 74 2.64 -4.51 -1.55
C GLY A 74 1.84 -4.89 -2.79
N ALA A 75 0.68 -4.28 -2.99
CA ALA A 75 -0.27 -4.64 -4.05
C ALA A 75 -0.70 -6.13 -4.01
N LEU A 76 -1.18 -6.66 -5.13
CA LEU A 76 -1.56 -8.07 -5.33
C LEU A 76 -0.34 -9.00 -5.33
N PRO A 77 -0.49 -10.31 -5.00
CA PRO A 77 0.65 -11.25 -5.02
C PRO A 77 1.38 -11.29 -6.37
N GLN A 78 0.65 -11.32 -7.48
CA GLN A 78 1.22 -11.36 -8.83
C GLN A 78 1.94 -10.07 -9.25
N ALA A 79 1.76 -8.98 -8.50
CA ALA A 79 2.36 -7.67 -8.77
C ALA A 79 3.79 -7.52 -8.23
N VAL A 80 4.25 -8.42 -7.37
CA VAL A 80 5.51 -8.30 -6.61
C VAL A 80 6.72 -8.11 -7.52
N HIS A 81 6.86 -8.90 -8.58
CA HIS A 81 7.99 -8.78 -9.49
C HIS A 81 8.06 -7.41 -10.19
N ASP A 82 6.92 -6.80 -10.50
CA ASP A 82 6.87 -5.47 -11.11
C ASP A 82 7.22 -4.38 -10.10
N VAL A 83 6.74 -4.48 -8.85
CA VAL A 83 7.15 -3.57 -7.75
C VAL A 83 8.66 -3.63 -7.54
N GLU A 84 9.24 -4.84 -7.47
CA GLU A 84 10.68 -5.05 -7.34
C GLU A 84 11.46 -4.49 -8.54
N ALA A 85 10.97 -4.73 -9.75
CA ALA A 85 11.57 -4.19 -10.96
C ALA A 85 11.55 -2.66 -10.94
N ASN A 86 10.47 -2.04 -10.47
CA ASN A 86 10.35 -0.59 -10.33
C ASN A 86 11.33 -0.03 -9.29
N ILE A 87 11.52 -0.71 -8.16
CA ILE A 87 12.54 -0.35 -7.16
C ILE A 87 13.94 -0.39 -7.80
N ARG A 88 14.27 -1.46 -8.54
CA ARG A 88 15.56 -1.61 -9.23
C ARG A 88 15.75 -0.57 -10.34
N ARG A 89 14.70 -0.21 -11.09
CA ARG A 89 14.74 0.87 -12.11
C ARG A 89 15.09 2.24 -11.55
N LEU A 90 14.74 2.48 -10.27
CA LEU A 90 15.15 3.70 -9.55
C LEU A 90 16.60 3.64 -9.06
N GLY A 91 17.32 2.53 -9.28
CA GLY A 91 18.70 2.34 -8.86
C GLY A 91 18.86 1.85 -7.41
N PHE A 92 17.77 1.37 -6.79
CA PHE A 92 17.80 0.85 -5.42
C PHE A 92 17.92 -0.68 -5.42
N ALA A 93 18.50 -1.23 -4.35
CA ALA A 93 18.55 -2.66 -4.11
C ALA A 93 17.39 -3.09 -3.18
N LEU A 94 16.86 -4.30 -3.39
CA LEU A 94 15.74 -4.81 -2.59
C LEU A 94 16.12 -4.95 -1.11
N HIS A 95 17.33 -5.38 -0.82
CA HIS A 95 17.81 -5.52 0.56
C HIS A 95 17.97 -4.17 1.31
N ASP A 96 17.86 -3.02 0.61
CA ASP A 96 17.82 -1.71 1.25
C ASP A 96 16.45 -1.41 1.88
N VAL A 97 15.39 -2.11 1.49
CA VAL A 97 14.08 -2.00 2.14
C VAL A 97 14.17 -2.59 3.55
N LYS A 98 13.95 -1.76 4.56
CA LYS A 98 14.03 -2.13 5.98
C LYS A 98 12.65 -2.28 6.63
N TRP A 99 11.72 -1.45 6.20
CA TRP A 99 10.34 -1.46 6.69
C TRP A 99 9.38 -1.50 5.52
N ILE A 100 8.28 -2.25 5.69
CA ILE A 100 7.13 -2.23 4.80
C ILE A 100 5.93 -1.81 5.65
N LEU A 101 5.36 -0.65 5.39
CA LEU A 101 4.19 -0.13 6.09
C LEU A 101 2.94 -0.61 5.37
N SER A 102 1.97 -1.14 6.10
CA SER A 102 0.68 -1.55 5.54
C SER A 102 -0.37 -0.48 5.82
N THR A 103 -1.12 -0.06 4.80
CA THR A 103 -2.26 0.84 4.98
C THR A 103 -3.49 0.07 5.44
N GLU A 104 -3.77 -1.06 4.84
CA GLU A 104 -4.95 -1.90 5.11
C GLU A 104 -4.66 -3.36 4.75
N PRO A 105 -5.28 -4.33 5.46
CA PRO A 105 -4.99 -5.74 5.27
C PRO A 105 -5.87 -6.42 4.20
N HIS A 106 -6.31 -5.69 3.16
CA HIS A 106 -7.00 -6.26 2.00
C HIS A 106 -6.00 -6.83 1.00
N PHE A 107 -6.40 -7.85 0.24
CA PHE A 107 -5.51 -8.62 -0.64
C PHE A 107 -4.85 -7.76 -1.74
N ASP A 108 -5.49 -6.68 -2.16
CA ASP A 108 -4.98 -5.77 -3.18
C ASP A 108 -3.91 -4.78 -2.66
N HIS A 109 -3.77 -4.64 -1.34
CA HIS A 109 -2.71 -3.87 -0.68
C HIS A 109 -1.70 -4.76 0.04
N ALA A 110 -2.18 -5.86 0.62
CA ALA A 110 -1.40 -6.76 1.47
C ALA A 110 -0.97 -8.06 0.78
N GLY A 111 -1.54 -8.39 -0.38
CA GLY A 111 -1.30 -9.67 -1.05
C GLY A 111 0.16 -9.95 -1.39
N GLY A 112 0.91 -8.92 -1.78
CA GLY A 112 2.33 -9.01 -2.09
C GLY A 112 3.27 -8.93 -0.88
N LEU A 113 2.76 -8.59 0.31
CA LEU A 113 3.61 -8.31 1.48
C LEU A 113 4.47 -9.49 1.92
N ALA A 114 3.94 -10.72 1.88
CA ALA A 114 4.68 -11.92 2.29
C ALA A 114 5.88 -12.19 1.37
N ALA A 115 5.72 -12.04 0.06
CA ALA A 115 6.81 -12.19 -0.88
C ALA A 115 7.83 -11.05 -0.75
N LEU A 116 7.37 -9.81 -0.66
CA LEU A 116 8.24 -8.64 -0.43
C LEU A 116 9.01 -8.74 0.91
N GLU A 117 8.38 -9.24 1.98
CA GLU A 117 9.06 -9.53 3.26
C GLU A 117 10.20 -10.53 3.07
N ARG A 118 9.97 -11.63 2.36
CA ARG A 118 10.97 -12.65 2.05
C ARG A 118 12.12 -12.08 1.23
N ASP A 119 11.81 -11.38 0.15
CA ASP A 119 12.79 -10.98 -0.87
C ASP A 119 13.63 -9.77 -0.45
N THR A 120 13.08 -8.92 0.41
CA THR A 120 13.78 -7.76 0.96
C THR A 120 14.44 -8.03 2.32
N GLY A 121 13.90 -8.97 3.10
CA GLY A 121 14.25 -9.18 4.51
C GLY A 121 13.65 -8.12 5.45
N ALA A 122 12.77 -7.24 4.96
CA ALA A 122 12.14 -6.17 5.73
C ALA A 122 11.18 -6.72 6.80
N THR A 123 10.83 -5.87 7.77
CA THR A 123 9.74 -6.14 8.72
C THR A 123 8.49 -5.36 8.29
N VAL A 124 7.36 -6.04 8.22
CA VAL A 124 6.06 -5.40 7.97
C VAL A 124 5.58 -4.69 9.24
N ILE A 125 5.05 -3.48 9.10
CA ILE A 125 4.55 -2.65 10.20
C ILE A 125 3.09 -2.30 9.92
N SER A 126 2.22 -2.54 10.89
CA SER A 126 0.78 -2.28 10.78
C SER A 126 0.15 -1.95 12.14
N SER A 127 -1.16 -1.66 12.15
CA SER A 127 -1.94 -1.61 13.39
C SER A 127 -2.09 -3.00 14.02
N ALA A 128 -2.47 -3.06 15.30
CA ALA A 128 -2.72 -4.33 15.97
C ALA A 128 -3.89 -5.13 15.34
N PRO A 129 -5.04 -4.53 14.97
CA PRO A 129 -6.08 -5.26 14.25
C PRO A 129 -5.63 -5.78 12.88
N ALA A 130 -4.94 -4.95 12.06
CA ALA A 130 -4.42 -5.39 10.78
C ALA A 130 -3.39 -6.52 10.92
N ALA A 131 -2.55 -6.50 11.95
CA ALA A 131 -1.55 -7.54 12.17
C ALA A 131 -2.15 -8.94 12.41
N ILE A 132 -3.36 -9.02 12.94
CA ILE A 132 -4.09 -10.30 13.07
C ILE A 132 -4.43 -10.83 11.67
N VAL A 133 -5.05 -9.99 10.85
CA VAL A 133 -5.45 -10.33 9.47
C VAL A 133 -4.24 -10.66 8.60
N LEU A 134 -3.17 -9.86 8.67
CA LEU A 134 -1.93 -10.09 7.91
C LEU A 134 -1.29 -11.44 8.25
N ARG A 135 -1.26 -11.82 9.53
CA ARG A 135 -0.66 -13.11 9.95
C ARG A 135 -1.50 -14.33 9.59
N GLN A 136 -2.80 -14.18 9.46
CA GLN A 136 -3.69 -15.27 9.04
C GLN A 136 -3.94 -15.30 7.53
N GLY A 137 -3.71 -14.19 6.82
CA GLY A 137 -3.87 -14.09 5.37
C GLY A 137 -5.33 -14.00 4.91
N HIS A 138 -6.26 -13.61 5.76
CA HIS A 138 -7.67 -13.42 5.42
C HIS A 138 -8.36 -12.47 6.40
N SER A 139 -9.40 -11.76 5.94
CA SER A 139 -10.21 -10.86 6.76
C SER A 139 -11.09 -11.61 7.76
N ASN A 140 -11.50 -10.91 8.82
CA ASN A 140 -12.39 -11.40 9.85
C ASN A 140 -13.82 -10.90 9.64
N ALA A 141 -14.77 -11.45 10.39
CA ALA A 141 -16.19 -11.12 10.28
C ALA A 141 -16.56 -9.66 10.62
N ASP A 142 -15.65 -8.91 11.26
CA ASP A 142 -15.80 -7.49 11.54
C ASP A 142 -15.40 -6.58 10.36
N ASP A 143 -14.88 -7.16 9.27
CA ASP A 143 -14.58 -6.43 8.05
C ASP A 143 -15.86 -6.24 7.22
N PRO A 144 -16.25 -4.99 6.88
CA PRO A 144 -17.46 -4.74 6.09
C PRO A 144 -17.48 -5.42 4.72
N GLN A 145 -16.33 -5.75 4.16
CA GLN A 145 -16.18 -6.30 2.82
C GLN A 145 -15.87 -7.81 2.82
N MET A 146 -15.84 -8.47 3.97
CA MET A 146 -15.39 -9.86 4.12
C MET A 146 -15.96 -10.82 3.06
N ALA A 147 -17.21 -10.64 2.64
CA ALA A 147 -17.85 -11.52 1.66
C ALA A 147 -17.28 -11.40 0.22
N TRP A 148 -16.46 -10.38 -0.05
CA TRP A 148 -15.78 -10.18 -1.36
C TRP A 148 -14.29 -10.45 -1.32
N LEU A 149 -13.72 -10.65 -0.12
CA LEU A 149 -12.27 -10.68 0.05
C LEU A 149 -11.71 -12.08 -0.10
N ASP A 150 -10.76 -12.23 -1.01
CA ASP A 150 -9.99 -13.45 -1.19
C ASP A 150 -8.88 -13.56 -0.12
N PRO A 151 -8.53 -14.78 0.30
CA PRO A 151 -7.36 -15.01 1.13
C PRO A 151 -6.07 -14.76 0.32
N TYR A 152 -5.02 -14.36 1.03
CA TYR A 152 -3.70 -14.06 0.48
C TYR A 152 -2.58 -14.67 1.34
N PRO A 153 -1.32 -14.73 0.87
CA PRO A 153 -0.23 -15.32 1.62
C PRO A 153 0.01 -14.64 2.97
N PRO A 154 0.02 -15.40 4.10
CA PRO A 154 0.25 -14.86 5.43
C PRO A 154 1.61 -14.19 5.59
N VAL A 155 1.66 -13.06 6.30
CA VAL A 155 2.89 -12.31 6.59
C VAL A 155 3.52 -12.82 7.89
N ALA A 156 4.78 -13.25 7.85
CA ALA A 156 5.42 -13.89 8.98
C ALA A 156 5.87 -12.90 10.07
N ARG A 157 6.46 -11.75 9.69
CA ARG A 157 7.04 -10.79 10.62
C ARG A 157 6.28 -9.46 10.61
N VAL A 158 5.30 -9.33 11.49
CA VAL A 158 4.52 -8.10 11.63
C VAL A 158 4.80 -7.47 12.99
N ARG A 159 5.39 -6.27 12.97
CA ARG A 159 5.48 -5.36 14.11
C ARG A 159 4.23 -4.49 14.17
N THR A 160 3.65 -4.32 15.36
CA THR A 160 2.51 -3.42 15.55
C THR A 160 2.94 -2.05 16.02
N VAL A 161 2.18 -1.03 15.60
CA VAL A 161 2.28 0.35 16.06
C VAL A 161 0.92 0.86 16.49
N ARG A 162 0.92 1.88 17.36
CA ARG A 162 -0.29 2.58 17.82
C ARG A 162 -0.52 3.86 17.03
N ASP A 163 -1.71 4.39 17.14
CA ASP A 163 -2.02 5.74 16.68
C ASP A 163 -1.06 6.77 17.29
N GLY A 164 -0.54 7.68 16.47
CA GLY A 164 0.45 8.69 16.83
C GLY A 164 1.88 8.15 17.06
N GLU A 165 2.11 6.83 16.98
CA GLU A 165 3.46 6.27 17.12
C GLU A 165 4.32 6.64 15.92
N THR A 166 5.60 6.96 16.20
CA THR A 166 6.58 7.30 15.17
C THR A 166 7.56 6.17 14.92
N ILE A 167 7.92 5.97 13.66
CA ILE A 167 8.95 5.03 13.22
C ILE A 167 10.06 5.86 12.56
N ARG A 168 11.31 5.60 12.93
CA ARG A 168 12.45 6.35 12.39
C ARG A 168 13.41 5.43 11.65
N LEU A 169 13.78 5.83 10.44
CA LEU A 169 14.86 5.22 9.67
C LEU A 169 15.75 6.34 9.11
N GLY A 170 17.02 6.37 9.54
CA GLY A 170 17.91 7.49 9.23
C GLY A 170 17.37 8.83 9.73
N GLU A 171 17.31 9.79 8.82
CA GLU A 171 16.77 11.13 9.06
C GLU A 171 15.26 11.23 8.94
N VAL A 172 14.60 10.21 8.37
CA VAL A 172 13.15 10.22 8.16
C VAL A 172 12.41 9.68 9.36
N THR A 173 11.41 10.41 9.81
CA THR A 173 10.43 9.98 10.81
C THR A 173 9.07 9.88 10.14
N VAL A 174 8.45 8.71 10.22
CA VAL A 174 7.08 8.44 9.75
C VAL A 174 6.17 8.32 10.95
N THR A 175 5.02 8.98 10.92
CA THR A 175 3.99 8.89 11.96
C THR A 175 2.83 8.04 11.48
N ALA A 176 2.39 7.12 12.32
CA ALA A 176 1.23 6.27 12.11
C ALA A 176 -0.05 7.01 12.56
N HIS A 177 -1.10 6.99 11.74
CA HIS A 177 -2.41 7.53 12.06
C HIS A 177 -3.46 6.44 11.87
N ALA A 178 -4.13 6.04 12.94
CA ALA A 178 -5.23 5.09 12.82
C ALA A 178 -6.38 5.73 12.04
N THR A 179 -6.76 5.09 10.95
CA THR A 179 -7.86 5.53 10.07
C THR A 179 -8.81 4.36 9.77
N PRO A 180 -9.36 3.70 10.84
CA PRO A 180 -10.25 2.55 10.68
C PRO A 180 -11.60 2.95 10.08
N GLY A 181 -12.29 1.96 9.53
CA GLY A 181 -13.62 2.10 8.93
C GLY A 181 -13.74 1.26 7.66
N HIS A 182 -12.90 1.54 6.67
CA HIS A 182 -12.78 0.69 5.47
C HIS A 182 -12.34 -0.73 5.84
N THR A 183 -11.36 -0.84 6.71
CA THR A 183 -11.07 -2.03 7.52
C THR A 183 -10.94 -1.64 8.99
N PRO A 184 -11.10 -2.58 9.95
CA PRO A 184 -10.86 -2.31 11.37
C PRO A 184 -9.41 -1.89 11.68
N GLY A 185 -8.48 -2.24 10.80
CA GLY A 185 -7.04 -2.04 10.99
C GLY A 185 -6.39 -0.99 10.11
N SER A 186 -7.15 -0.22 9.32
CA SER A 186 -6.60 0.77 8.40
C SER A 186 -5.74 1.82 9.08
N MET A 187 -4.62 2.17 8.43
CA MET A 187 -3.62 3.14 8.86
C MET A 187 -3.24 4.08 7.73
N SER A 188 -3.15 5.37 8.03
CA SER A 188 -2.51 6.36 7.15
C SER A 188 -1.14 6.74 7.71
N TRP A 189 -0.24 7.15 6.85
CA TRP A 189 1.16 7.41 7.20
C TRP A 189 1.56 8.82 6.80
N THR A 190 2.26 9.54 7.68
CA THR A 190 2.74 10.90 7.38
C THR A 190 4.24 11.02 7.62
N TRP A 191 4.90 11.82 6.79
CA TRP A 191 6.31 12.19 6.94
C TRP A 191 6.58 13.55 6.30
N ARG A 192 7.80 14.02 6.44
CA ARG A 192 8.27 15.19 5.68
C ARG A 192 9.22 14.75 4.59
N SER A 193 9.03 15.28 3.40
CA SER A 193 9.93 15.11 2.26
C SER A 193 10.49 16.48 1.86
N CYS A 194 11.81 16.57 1.64
CA CYS A 194 12.49 17.84 1.41
C CYS A 194 13.24 17.84 0.06
N GLU A 195 13.13 18.95 -0.68
CA GLU A 195 13.83 19.18 -1.93
C GLU A 195 14.21 20.65 -2.05
N ALA A 196 15.47 20.94 -2.43
CA ALA A 196 15.98 22.30 -2.62
C ALA A 196 15.69 23.26 -1.44
N GLY A 197 15.80 22.77 -0.20
CA GLY A 197 15.55 23.56 1.02
C GLY A 197 14.08 23.72 1.42
N ARG A 198 13.13 23.25 0.61
CA ARG A 198 11.70 23.25 0.92
C ARG A 198 11.25 21.85 1.38
N CYS A 199 10.60 21.78 2.53
CA CYS A 199 10.04 20.54 3.06
C CYS A 199 8.53 20.56 3.02
N LEU A 200 7.93 19.52 2.45
CA LEU A 200 6.48 19.33 2.35
C LEU A 200 6.00 18.21 3.28
N ALA A 201 4.80 18.37 3.79
CA ALA A 201 4.08 17.34 4.54
C ALA A 201 3.47 16.34 3.57
N MET A 202 3.90 15.08 3.68
CA MET A 202 3.43 13.97 2.87
C MET A 202 2.42 13.16 3.65
N VAL A 203 1.36 12.73 2.99
CA VAL A 203 0.37 11.79 3.51
C VAL A 203 0.23 10.64 2.54
N PHE A 204 0.36 9.41 3.04
CA PHE A 204 -0.10 8.22 2.34
C PHE A 204 -1.36 7.73 3.06
N GLY A 205 -2.52 7.98 2.46
CA GLY A 205 -3.83 7.70 3.04
C GLY A 205 -4.29 6.27 2.71
N SER A 206 -4.78 5.55 3.73
CA SER A 206 -5.58 4.36 3.52
C SER A 206 -6.90 4.69 2.84
N SER A 207 -7.62 3.68 2.35
CA SER A 207 -8.96 3.84 1.83
C SER A 207 -9.92 4.35 2.91
N LEU A 208 -10.75 5.35 2.54
CA LEU A 208 -11.81 5.90 3.38
C LEU A 208 -13.21 5.68 2.78
N ASN A 209 -13.31 4.97 1.68
CA ASN A 209 -14.58 4.68 1.02
C ASN A 209 -15.38 3.62 1.80
N PRO A 210 -16.68 3.87 2.07
CA PRO A 210 -17.54 2.97 2.84
C PRO A 210 -18.12 1.87 1.94
N LEU A 211 -17.30 0.89 1.61
CA LEU A 211 -17.72 -0.30 0.87
C LEU A 211 -18.15 -1.40 1.84
N ALA A 212 -19.22 -2.11 1.49
CA ALA A 212 -19.73 -3.25 2.23
C ALA A 212 -20.18 -4.35 1.28
N ALA A 213 -20.03 -5.60 1.70
CA ALA A 213 -20.36 -6.79 0.93
C ALA A 213 -21.52 -7.59 1.56
N GLY A 214 -22.24 -8.34 0.74
CA GLY A 214 -23.32 -9.21 1.20
C GLY A 214 -24.43 -8.43 1.89
N ASP A 215 -24.77 -8.85 3.10
CA ASP A 215 -25.85 -8.25 3.90
C ASP A 215 -25.32 -7.24 4.95
N TYR A 216 -24.03 -6.88 4.92
CA TYR A 216 -23.50 -5.87 5.82
C TYR A 216 -24.16 -4.51 5.57
N ARG A 217 -24.55 -3.83 6.65
CA ARG A 217 -25.17 -2.50 6.62
C ARG A 217 -24.50 -1.61 7.66
N PHE A 218 -24.01 -0.45 7.25
CA PHE A 218 -23.45 0.53 8.17
C PHE A 218 -24.53 1.15 9.07
N SER A 219 -25.78 1.18 8.63
CA SER A 219 -26.95 1.66 9.41
C SER A 219 -27.42 0.68 10.47
N ASP A 220 -26.96 -0.57 10.47
CA ASP A 220 -27.31 -1.54 11.51
C ASP A 220 -26.69 -1.11 12.85
N PRO A 221 -27.48 -1.05 13.95
CA PRO A 221 -26.96 -0.77 15.28
C PRO A 221 -25.79 -1.67 15.71
N ALA A 222 -25.74 -2.92 15.23
CA ALA A 222 -24.62 -3.83 15.48
C ALA A 222 -23.28 -3.30 14.90
N HIS A 223 -23.32 -2.45 13.88
CA HIS A 223 -22.16 -1.88 13.20
C HIS A 223 -21.86 -0.42 13.61
N ALA A 224 -22.50 0.08 14.70
CA ALA A 224 -22.30 1.45 15.16
C ALA A 224 -20.81 1.80 15.42
N ALA A 225 -20.00 0.82 15.83
CA ALA A 225 -18.57 1.01 16.04
C ALA A 225 -17.82 1.31 14.73
N ALA A 226 -18.13 0.60 13.64
CA ALA A 226 -17.54 0.83 12.31
C ALA A 226 -17.94 2.22 11.78
N LEU A 227 -19.20 2.62 11.96
CA LEU A 227 -19.68 3.96 11.59
C LEU A 227 -18.96 5.06 12.36
N ALA A 228 -18.76 4.87 13.67
CA ALA A 228 -18.00 5.82 14.51
C ALA A 228 -16.52 5.89 14.08
N ALA A 229 -15.93 4.74 13.71
CA ALA A 229 -14.56 4.65 13.22
C ALA A 229 -14.37 5.47 11.94
N PHE A 230 -15.24 5.34 10.94
CA PHE A 230 -15.20 6.17 9.73
C PHE A 230 -15.23 7.67 10.04
N ARG A 231 -16.17 8.12 10.89
CA ARG A 231 -16.30 9.54 11.28
C ARG A 231 -15.04 10.06 11.97
N GLY A 232 -14.43 9.23 12.83
CA GLY A 232 -13.14 9.52 13.46
C GLY A 232 -12.04 9.68 12.41
N SER A 233 -11.98 8.75 11.45
CA SER A 233 -10.97 8.73 10.37
C SER A 233 -11.10 9.95 9.45
N PHE A 234 -12.32 10.36 9.09
CA PHE A 234 -12.52 11.60 8.31
C PHE A 234 -12.01 12.82 9.08
N THR A 235 -12.29 12.89 10.39
CA THR A 235 -11.79 13.97 11.24
C THR A 235 -10.28 13.98 11.31
N THR A 236 -9.66 12.80 11.50
CA THR A 236 -8.21 12.64 11.54
C THR A 236 -7.57 13.11 10.24
N VAL A 237 -7.98 12.55 9.09
CA VAL A 237 -7.37 12.86 7.79
C VAL A 237 -7.55 14.33 7.41
N ARG A 238 -8.71 14.91 7.70
CA ARG A 238 -9.01 16.34 7.46
C ARG A 238 -8.08 17.29 8.24
N ALA A 239 -7.61 16.86 9.40
CA ALA A 239 -6.75 17.67 10.28
C ALA A 239 -5.25 17.46 10.04
N LEU A 240 -4.83 16.48 9.24
CA LEU A 240 -3.41 16.23 8.97
C LEU A 240 -2.74 17.42 8.29
N PRO A 241 -1.50 17.79 8.68
CA PRO A 241 -0.63 18.58 7.83
C PRO A 241 -0.44 17.85 6.48
N CYS A 242 -0.84 18.47 5.38
CA CYS A 242 -0.95 17.79 4.09
C CYS A 242 -0.64 18.76 2.96
N ASP A 243 0.55 18.65 2.40
CA ASP A 243 0.94 19.37 1.17
C ASP A 243 0.82 18.45 -0.05
N ILE A 244 1.03 17.13 0.14
CA ILE A 244 0.88 16.10 -0.89
C ILE A 244 0.14 14.91 -0.27
N LEU A 245 -0.99 14.54 -0.88
CA LEU A 245 -1.73 13.32 -0.58
C LEU A 245 -1.48 12.28 -1.68
N ILE A 246 -1.13 11.08 -1.25
CA ILE A 246 -1.16 9.84 -2.04
C ILE A 246 -2.15 8.91 -1.35
N THR A 247 -3.12 8.36 -2.05
CA THR A 247 -4.06 7.38 -1.52
C THR A 247 -3.71 5.98 -1.99
N ALA A 248 -4.05 4.95 -1.25
CA ALA A 248 -3.79 3.56 -1.60
C ALA A 248 -4.30 3.22 -3.02
N HIS A 249 -5.51 3.66 -3.35
CA HIS A 249 -6.00 3.71 -4.73
C HIS A 249 -5.88 5.14 -5.28
N PRO A 250 -5.14 5.38 -6.38
CA PRO A 250 -4.94 6.73 -6.91
C PRO A 250 -6.24 7.44 -7.29
N GLY A 251 -7.24 6.73 -7.82
CA GLY A 251 -8.53 7.31 -8.20
C GLY A 251 -9.35 7.90 -7.04
N GLN A 252 -8.99 7.61 -5.78
CA GLN A 252 -9.67 8.19 -4.60
C GLN A 252 -9.30 9.66 -4.33
N SER A 253 -8.22 10.17 -4.93
CA SER A 253 -7.70 11.54 -4.73
C SER A 253 -7.21 12.19 -6.03
N ASP A 254 -7.75 11.79 -7.17
CA ASP A 254 -7.31 12.20 -8.51
C ASP A 254 -5.82 11.90 -8.78
N GLY A 255 -5.26 10.92 -8.09
CA GLY A 255 -3.84 10.56 -8.18
C GLY A 255 -3.43 10.06 -9.56
N ASP A 256 -4.29 9.37 -10.27
CA ASP A 256 -4.14 8.93 -11.66
C ASP A 256 -4.07 10.13 -12.62
N VAL A 257 -4.96 11.11 -12.48
CA VAL A 257 -4.95 12.36 -13.25
C VAL A 257 -3.69 13.17 -12.95
N LYS A 258 -3.36 13.33 -11.65
CA LYS A 258 -2.14 14.01 -11.20
C LYS A 258 -0.88 13.33 -11.74
N PHE A 259 -0.83 12.00 -11.74
CA PHE A 259 0.30 11.26 -12.28
C PHE A 259 0.43 11.45 -13.80
N ALA A 260 -0.67 11.39 -14.53
CA ALA A 260 -0.67 11.63 -15.98
C ALA A 260 -0.21 13.07 -16.34
N GLN A 261 -0.58 14.06 -15.52
CA GLN A 261 -0.08 15.43 -15.67
C GLN A 261 1.41 15.52 -15.33
N PHE A 262 1.84 14.90 -14.22
CA PHE A 262 3.23 14.87 -13.77
C PHE A 262 4.19 14.25 -14.79
N GLN A 263 3.73 13.24 -15.54
CA GLN A 263 4.52 12.65 -16.63
C GLN A 263 4.74 13.63 -17.80
N LYS A 264 3.82 14.56 -18.02
CA LYS A 264 3.91 15.57 -19.08
C LYS A 264 4.69 16.80 -18.62
N GLN A 265 4.44 17.25 -17.41
CA GLN A 265 5.02 18.46 -16.82
C GLN A 265 5.14 18.31 -15.31
N ARG A 266 6.36 18.49 -14.82
CA ARG A 266 6.69 18.35 -13.37
C ARG A 266 6.66 19.66 -12.60
N ASP A 267 6.66 20.79 -13.27
CA ASP A 267 6.61 22.12 -12.66
C ASP A 267 5.52 22.96 -13.36
N PRO A 268 4.45 23.41 -12.64
CA PRO A 268 4.20 23.10 -11.23
C PRO A 268 3.89 21.62 -10.99
N ASN A 269 4.33 21.07 -9.86
CA ASN A 269 4.09 19.69 -9.49
C ASN A 269 2.59 19.49 -9.14
N PRO A 270 1.84 18.70 -9.90
CA PRO A 270 0.39 18.55 -9.71
C PRO A 270 -0.02 17.80 -8.44
N PHE A 271 0.92 17.12 -7.78
CA PHE A 271 0.68 16.49 -6.48
C PHE A 271 0.66 17.48 -5.32
N ILE A 272 1.24 18.68 -5.47
CA ILE A 272 1.25 19.70 -4.42
C ILE A 272 -0.12 20.36 -4.35
N ASP A 273 -0.90 19.94 -3.35
CA ASP A 273 -2.25 20.44 -3.08
C ASP A 273 -2.51 20.42 -1.55
N PRO A 274 -2.33 21.55 -0.87
CA PRO A 274 -2.55 21.63 0.58
C PRO A 274 -4.00 21.38 1.03
N GLY A 275 -4.94 21.36 0.08
CA GLY A 275 -6.36 21.04 0.32
C GLY A 275 -6.70 19.56 0.16
N ALA A 276 -5.80 18.74 -0.41
CA ALA A 276 -6.11 17.38 -0.85
C ALA A 276 -6.65 16.46 0.25
N CYS A 277 -6.06 16.46 1.44
CA CYS A 277 -6.54 15.63 2.55
C CYS A 277 -7.94 16.03 3.02
N ARG A 278 -8.26 17.32 3.03
CA ARG A 278 -9.61 17.80 3.35
C ARG A 278 -10.62 17.36 2.29
N THR A 279 -10.29 17.58 1.03
CA THR A 279 -11.14 17.18 -0.10
C THR A 279 -11.41 15.69 -0.08
N TYR A 280 -10.38 14.87 0.18
CA TYR A 280 -10.51 13.42 0.27
C TYR A 280 -11.43 12.99 1.43
N ALA A 281 -11.23 13.55 2.63
CA ALA A 281 -12.06 13.25 3.78
C ALA A 281 -13.52 13.70 3.57
N ASP A 282 -13.75 14.90 3.02
CA ASP A 282 -15.08 15.44 2.76
C ASP A 282 -15.83 14.62 1.71
N ALA A 283 -15.16 14.20 0.64
CA ALA A 283 -15.75 13.33 -0.38
C ALA A 283 -16.13 11.95 0.19
N SER A 284 -15.27 11.36 1.02
CA SER A 284 -15.53 10.07 1.67
C SER A 284 -16.67 10.16 2.71
N GLU A 285 -16.75 11.24 3.47
CA GLU A 285 -17.84 11.49 4.42
C GLU A 285 -19.19 11.66 3.69
N LYS A 286 -19.20 12.38 2.56
CA LYS A 286 -20.38 12.50 1.69
C LYS A 286 -20.82 11.13 1.17
N MET A 287 -19.88 10.31 0.69
CA MET A 287 -20.16 8.95 0.22
C MET A 287 -20.79 8.09 1.31
N LEU A 288 -20.28 8.17 2.56
CA LEU A 288 -20.89 7.47 3.70
C LEU A 288 -22.34 7.96 3.96
N GLY A 289 -22.60 9.25 3.84
CA GLY A 289 -23.95 9.81 3.96
C GLY A 289 -24.90 9.25 2.89
N GLU A 290 -24.44 9.12 1.65
CA GLU A 290 -25.19 8.54 0.53
C GLU A 290 -25.49 7.05 0.75
N VAL A 291 -24.50 6.28 1.24
CA VAL A 291 -24.69 4.86 1.60
C VAL A 291 -25.76 4.71 2.69
N LEU A 292 -25.66 5.48 3.79
CA LEU A 292 -26.62 5.43 4.88
C LEU A 292 -28.04 5.80 4.42
N ALA A 293 -28.19 6.84 3.59
CA ALA A 293 -29.47 7.24 3.05
C ALA A 293 -30.09 6.14 2.16
N LYS A 294 -29.26 5.48 1.33
CA LYS A 294 -29.70 4.36 0.51
C LYS A 294 -30.15 3.16 1.36
N GLU A 295 -29.40 2.79 2.39
CA GLU A 295 -29.75 1.70 3.30
C GLU A 295 -31.07 1.99 4.05
N GLN A 296 -31.29 3.22 4.52
CA GLN A 296 -32.53 3.65 5.17
C GLN A 296 -33.74 3.61 4.23
N ALA A 297 -33.55 3.87 2.94
CA ALA A 297 -34.61 3.76 1.93
C ALA A 297 -34.90 2.31 1.52
N GLY A 298 -34.28 1.30 2.15
CA GLY A 298 -34.46 -0.12 1.83
C GLY A 298 -33.68 -0.57 0.59
N GLY A 299 -32.72 0.22 0.11
CA GLY A 299 -31.82 -0.12 -0.99
C GLY A 299 -30.71 -1.10 -0.55
N LYS A 300 -30.32 -1.97 -1.48
CA LYS A 300 -29.06 -2.76 -1.37
C LYS A 300 -27.91 -2.04 -2.00
#